data_eb2009ba05e3d2e86769eef049fa9868
#
_entry.id   eb2009ba05e3d2e86769eef049fa9868
#
_cell.length_a   1.000
_cell.length_b   1.000
_cell.length_c   1.000
_cell.angle_alpha   90.00
_cell.angle_beta   90.00
_cell.angle_gamma   90.00
#
_symmetry.space_group_name_H-M   'P 1'
#
loop_
_entity.id
_entity.type
_entity.pdbx_description
1 polymer ?
#
loop_
_entity_poly.entity_id
_entity_poly.type
_entity_poly.pdbx_seq_one_letter_code
_entity_poly.pdbx_strand_id
1 'polypeptide(L)'
;MSKIQATINNYFGTSFRRKLLDKFQQDHIQEYRGVVLDIGGRDRGSFKKPKAVVDRWIFADIEAKHHPDIVLDVAHMDVISTESIDVVNCIELFEHVQEIDKGITECYRVLKNGGTIIISIPFLFPIHADPSDYQRWTNHKWDNILHSVGFKSINIKPMGGFFTTLSDMVSMFINELPLILRLSRFILIPILSLLVRLDNTKLVKNNNTLNKFPQGYFIIANK
;
A
#
# COMPACT_ATOMS: atom_id res chain seq x y z
N MET A 1 -24.14 -6.62 11.72
CA MET A 1 -23.38 -7.81 11.25
C MET A 1 -22.63 -8.40 12.44
N SER A 2 -22.68 -9.73 12.67
CA SER A 2 -21.91 -10.34 13.78
C SER A 2 -20.41 -10.26 13.51
N LYS A 3 -19.57 -10.24 14.58
CA LYS A 3 -18.10 -10.28 14.45
C LYS A 3 -17.62 -11.47 13.60
N ILE A 4 -18.29 -12.61 13.73
CA ILE A 4 -18.00 -13.83 12.97
C ILE A 4 -18.24 -13.61 11.48
N GLN A 5 -19.36 -13.02 11.09
CA GLN A 5 -19.69 -12.73 9.69
C GLN A 5 -18.69 -11.76 9.06
N ALA A 6 -18.26 -10.73 9.81
CA ALA A 6 -17.24 -9.79 9.36
C ALA A 6 -15.88 -10.48 9.15
N THR A 7 -15.50 -11.40 10.04
CA THR A 7 -14.25 -12.18 9.91
C THR A 7 -14.28 -13.11 8.68
N ILE A 8 -15.40 -13.81 8.46
CA ILE A 8 -15.58 -14.68 7.30
C ILE A 8 -15.51 -13.85 6.00
N ASN A 9 -16.24 -12.74 5.94
CA ASN A 9 -16.24 -11.87 4.77
C ASN A 9 -14.84 -11.29 4.49
N ASN A 10 -14.12 -10.91 5.51
CA ASN A 10 -12.73 -10.43 5.38
C ASN A 10 -11.81 -11.57 4.89
N TYR A 11 -11.93 -12.77 5.45
CA TYR A 11 -11.09 -13.91 5.06
C TYR A 11 -11.25 -14.27 3.58
N PHE A 12 -12.49 -14.36 3.09
CA PHE A 12 -12.79 -14.78 1.72
C PHE A 12 -12.90 -13.63 0.71
N GLY A 13 -13.11 -12.39 1.16
CA GLY A 13 -13.35 -11.23 0.31
C GLY A 13 -12.16 -10.29 0.14
N THR A 14 -11.12 -10.43 0.99
CA THR A 14 -9.94 -9.56 0.94
C THR A 14 -8.78 -10.27 0.25
N SER A 15 -8.12 -9.60 -0.71
CA SER A 15 -6.95 -10.15 -1.41
C SER A 15 -5.80 -10.43 -0.44
N PHE A 16 -4.92 -11.37 -0.81
CA PHE A 16 -3.72 -11.67 -0.02
C PHE A 16 -2.81 -10.45 0.08
N ARG A 17 -2.72 -9.68 -1.01
CA ARG A 17 -1.98 -8.43 -1.04
C ARG A 17 -2.50 -7.43 0.00
N ARG A 18 -3.82 -7.22 0.09
CA ARG A 18 -4.40 -6.31 1.09
C ARG A 18 -4.12 -6.76 2.51
N LYS A 19 -4.21 -8.05 2.79
CA LYS A 19 -3.86 -8.62 4.11
C LYS A 19 -2.40 -8.37 4.47
N LEU A 20 -1.50 -8.52 3.48
CA LEU A 20 -0.08 -8.20 3.67
C LEU A 20 0.16 -6.72 3.90
N LEU A 21 -0.49 -5.84 3.15
CA LEU A 21 -0.38 -4.40 3.33
C LEU A 21 -0.81 -3.98 4.73
N ASP A 22 -1.99 -4.44 5.18
CA ASP A 22 -2.48 -4.17 6.54
C ASP A 22 -1.47 -4.65 7.60
N LYS A 23 -0.85 -5.82 7.37
CA LYS A 23 0.20 -6.33 8.24
C LYS A 23 1.45 -5.46 8.21
N PHE A 24 1.93 -5.02 7.04
CA PHE A 24 3.09 -4.13 6.93
C PHE A 24 2.83 -2.80 7.64
N GLN A 25 1.66 -2.20 7.49
CA GLN A 25 1.30 -0.98 8.21
C GLN A 25 1.26 -1.22 9.73
N GLN A 26 0.72 -2.36 10.18
CA GLN A 26 0.68 -2.71 11.61
C GLN A 26 2.08 -2.99 12.18
N ASP A 27 2.94 -3.69 11.44
CA ASP A 27 4.32 -3.99 11.85
C ASP A 27 5.19 -2.71 11.94
N HIS A 28 4.80 -1.62 11.26
CA HIS A 28 5.47 -0.32 11.25
C HIS A 28 4.62 0.78 11.89
N ILE A 29 3.71 0.43 12.79
CA ILE A 29 2.79 1.38 13.42
C ILE A 29 3.51 2.50 14.20
N GLN A 30 4.72 2.23 14.67
CA GLN A 30 5.57 3.20 15.41
C GLN A 30 6.07 4.35 14.51
N GLU A 31 6.03 4.19 13.19
CA GLU A 31 6.42 5.26 12.26
C GLU A 31 5.38 6.39 12.23
N TYR A 32 4.13 6.08 12.57
CA TYR A 32 3.06 7.08 12.59
C TYR A 32 3.08 7.88 13.90
N ARG A 33 3.43 9.16 13.81
CA ARG A 33 3.54 10.07 14.96
C ARG A 33 3.23 11.51 14.57
N GLY A 34 2.92 12.36 15.54
CA GLY A 34 2.68 13.79 15.33
C GLY A 34 1.56 14.07 14.33
N VAL A 35 1.80 14.94 13.38
CA VAL A 35 0.86 15.29 12.32
C VAL A 35 1.08 14.38 11.12
N VAL A 36 0.07 13.55 10.81
CA VAL A 36 0.06 12.62 9.66
C VAL A 36 -0.79 13.20 8.53
N LEU A 37 -0.21 13.37 7.36
CA LEU A 37 -0.92 13.67 6.11
C LEU A 37 -1.13 12.38 5.33
N ASP A 38 -2.37 11.91 5.24
CA ASP A 38 -2.78 10.65 4.61
C ASP A 38 -3.42 10.95 3.26
N ILE A 39 -2.65 10.79 2.18
CA ILE A 39 -3.05 11.17 0.82
C ILE A 39 -3.66 9.95 0.10
N GLY A 40 -4.91 10.07 -0.33
CA GLY A 40 -5.67 8.97 -0.94
C GLY A 40 -6.08 7.88 0.06
N GLY A 41 -5.86 8.11 1.36
CA GLY A 41 -6.00 7.16 2.45
C GLY A 41 -7.42 6.90 2.89
N ARG A 42 -8.26 6.42 1.98
CA ARG A 42 -9.61 5.94 2.34
C ARG A 42 -9.53 4.76 3.30
N ASP A 43 -10.44 4.70 4.29
CA ASP A 43 -10.51 3.59 5.26
C ASP A 43 -10.83 2.26 4.54
N ARG A 44 -9.78 1.61 4.04
CA ARG A 44 -9.83 0.30 3.38
C ARG A 44 -9.01 -0.71 4.20
N GLY A 45 -9.47 -1.94 4.27
CA GLY A 45 -8.74 -3.01 4.97
C GLY A 45 -8.99 -3.03 6.48
N SER A 46 -8.02 -3.57 7.22
CA SER A 46 -8.12 -3.80 8.66
C SER A 46 -7.11 -3.00 9.51
N PHE A 47 -6.27 -2.19 8.86
CA PHE A 47 -5.33 -1.32 9.56
C PHE A 47 -6.07 -0.31 10.42
N LYS A 48 -5.66 -0.19 11.68
CA LYS A 48 -6.22 0.77 12.63
C LYS A 48 -5.24 1.91 12.86
N LYS A 49 -5.65 3.11 12.50
CA LYS A 49 -4.88 4.35 12.72
C LYS A 49 -4.50 4.47 14.20
N PRO A 50 -3.21 4.62 14.54
CA PRO A 50 -2.77 4.76 15.93
C PRO A 50 -3.23 6.11 16.49
N LYS A 51 -3.75 6.09 17.72
CA LYS A 51 -4.27 7.30 18.39
C LYS A 51 -3.35 7.82 19.49
N ALA A 52 -2.45 6.98 20.02
CA ALA A 52 -1.68 7.32 21.21
C ALA A 52 -0.51 8.28 20.95
N VAL A 53 0.04 8.28 19.72
CA VAL A 53 1.25 9.01 19.34
C VAL A 53 1.04 9.91 18.13
N VAL A 54 -0.19 9.95 17.59
CA VAL A 54 -0.59 10.81 16.49
C VAL A 54 -1.43 11.95 17.04
N ASP A 55 -0.95 13.17 16.87
CA ASP A 55 -1.63 14.38 17.34
C ASP A 55 -2.80 14.72 16.40
N ARG A 56 -2.58 14.58 15.11
CA ARG A 56 -3.57 14.85 14.07
C ARG A 56 -3.39 13.94 12.86
N TRP A 57 -4.49 13.35 12.39
CA TRP A 57 -4.56 12.62 11.14
C TRP A 57 -5.38 13.40 10.14
N ILE A 58 -4.73 13.89 9.07
CA ILE A 58 -5.34 14.71 8.02
C ILE A 58 -5.55 13.83 6.80
N PHE A 59 -6.78 13.57 6.43
CA PHE A 59 -7.11 12.87 5.20
C PHE A 59 -7.18 13.85 4.03
N ALA A 60 -6.37 13.63 3.00
CA ALA A 60 -6.37 14.38 1.76
C ALA A 60 -6.69 13.47 0.56
N ASP A 61 -7.48 13.97 -0.37
CA ASP A 61 -7.84 13.24 -1.60
C ASP A 61 -8.09 14.26 -2.71
N ILE A 62 -7.81 13.89 -3.96
CA ILE A 62 -8.11 14.74 -5.12
C ILE A 62 -9.62 14.82 -5.38
N GLU A 63 -10.37 13.80 -4.98
CA GLU A 63 -11.80 13.67 -5.21
C GLU A 63 -12.61 14.15 -4.00
N ALA A 64 -13.26 15.31 -4.12
CA ALA A 64 -14.13 15.85 -3.06
C ALA A 64 -15.26 14.89 -2.63
N LYS A 65 -15.71 13.99 -3.51
CA LYS A 65 -16.74 12.98 -3.20
C LYS A 65 -16.35 11.99 -2.10
N HIS A 66 -15.06 11.86 -1.80
CA HIS A 66 -14.55 11.02 -0.71
C HIS A 66 -14.57 11.72 0.65
N HIS A 67 -15.08 12.97 0.70
CA HIS A 67 -15.17 13.80 1.91
C HIS A 67 -13.82 13.92 2.67
N PRO A 68 -12.72 14.29 1.98
CA PRO A 68 -11.45 14.51 2.65
C PRO A 68 -11.49 15.76 3.54
N ASP A 69 -10.57 15.84 4.51
CA ASP A 69 -10.33 17.07 5.28
C ASP A 69 -9.81 18.18 4.36
N ILE A 70 -9.02 17.80 3.34
CA ILE A 70 -8.45 18.71 2.35
C ILE A 70 -8.56 18.09 0.95
N VAL A 71 -9.18 18.78 0.01
CA VAL A 71 -9.13 18.42 -1.41
C VAL A 71 -7.77 18.84 -1.96
N LEU A 72 -6.97 17.86 -2.44
CA LEU A 72 -5.56 18.06 -2.71
C LEU A 72 -5.06 17.14 -3.83
N ASP A 73 -4.33 17.72 -4.78
CA ASP A 73 -3.47 16.99 -5.70
C ASP A 73 -2.07 16.84 -5.08
N VAL A 74 -1.56 15.61 -4.97
CA VAL A 74 -0.24 15.33 -4.41
C VAL A 74 0.90 16.01 -5.19
N ALA A 75 0.71 16.29 -6.47
CA ALA A 75 1.68 17.02 -7.30
C ALA A 75 1.64 18.56 -7.10
N HIS A 76 0.62 19.09 -6.39
CA HIS A 76 0.42 20.51 -6.15
C HIS A 76 -0.14 20.75 -4.75
N MET A 77 0.72 20.70 -3.73
CA MET A 77 0.32 20.82 -2.32
C MET A 77 0.49 22.24 -1.75
N ASP A 78 0.16 23.29 -2.53
CA ASP A 78 0.36 24.69 -2.14
C ASP A 78 -0.32 25.08 -0.83
N VAL A 79 -1.44 24.42 -0.49
CA VAL A 79 -2.20 24.66 0.74
C VAL A 79 -1.52 24.08 1.99
N ILE A 80 -0.50 23.24 1.82
CA ILE A 80 0.27 22.63 2.91
C ILE A 80 1.61 23.38 3.05
N SER A 81 1.85 23.96 4.23
CA SER A 81 3.09 24.67 4.50
C SER A 81 4.32 23.77 4.44
N THR A 82 5.44 24.34 3.99
CA THR A 82 6.74 23.64 4.04
C THR A 82 7.08 23.25 5.47
N GLU A 83 7.64 22.05 5.65
CA GLU A 83 8.11 21.53 6.96
C GLU A 83 7.05 21.54 8.07
N SER A 84 5.80 21.21 7.72
CA SER A 84 4.68 21.21 8.66
C SER A 84 4.18 19.82 9.07
N ILE A 85 4.56 18.77 8.33
CA ILE A 85 4.07 17.40 8.47
C ILE A 85 5.15 16.49 9.06
N ASP A 86 4.78 15.66 10.03
CA ASP A 86 5.71 14.68 10.62
C ASP A 86 5.76 13.39 9.81
N VAL A 87 4.60 12.96 9.26
CA VAL A 87 4.50 11.73 8.44
C VAL A 87 3.61 11.98 7.24
N VAL A 88 4.10 11.67 6.03
CA VAL A 88 3.28 11.60 4.81
C VAL A 88 3.01 10.13 4.51
N ASN A 89 1.73 9.76 4.41
CA ASN A 89 1.26 8.41 4.16
C ASN A 89 0.62 8.33 2.77
N CYS A 90 1.25 7.58 1.86
CA CYS A 90 0.86 7.42 0.44
C CYS A 90 0.62 5.94 0.13
N ILE A 91 -0.50 5.40 0.62
CA ILE A 91 -0.83 3.98 0.47
C ILE A 91 -1.68 3.76 -0.77
N GLU A 92 -1.14 3.03 -1.77
CA GLU A 92 -1.82 2.75 -3.04
C GLU A 92 -2.28 4.05 -3.71
N LEU A 93 -1.34 4.97 -3.86
CA LEU A 93 -1.58 6.31 -4.40
C LEU A 93 -0.81 6.54 -5.70
N PHE A 94 0.49 6.30 -5.71
CA PHE A 94 1.37 6.77 -6.79
C PHE A 94 1.17 6.05 -8.12
N GLU A 95 0.54 4.88 -8.15
CA GLU A 95 0.09 4.25 -9.40
C GLU A 95 -0.95 5.08 -10.15
N HIS A 96 -1.68 5.93 -9.42
CA HIS A 96 -2.73 6.81 -9.93
C HIS A 96 -2.24 8.24 -10.23
N VAL A 97 -0.97 8.54 -9.95
CA VAL A 97 -0.38 9.87 -10.12
C VAL A 97 0.44 9.93 -11.40
N GLN A 98 0.08 10.83 -12.31
CA GLN A 98 0.78 11.01 -13.57
C GLN A 98 2.17 11.65 -13.38
N GLU A 99 2.26 12.70 -12.53
CA GLU A 99 3.46 13.48 -12.27
C GLU A 99 4.12 13.05 -10.95
N ILE A 100 4.54 11.78 -10.84
CA ILE A 100 5.11 11.22 -9.60
C ILE A 100 6.30 12.05 -9.10
N ASP A 101 7.19 12.49 -9.98
CA ASP A 101 8.39 13.25 -9.61
C ASP A 101 8.02 14.53 -8.85
N LYS A 102 6.97 15.23 -9.29
CA LYS A 102 6.44 16.39 -8.57
C LYS A 102 5.80 15.98 -7.23
N GLY A 103 4.97 14.93 -7.25
CA GLY A 103 4.33 14.45 -6.02
C GLY A 103 5.34 14.06 -4.94
N ILE A 104 6.41 13.35 -5.29
CA ILE A 104 7.49 12.99 -4.35
C ILE A 104 8.21 14.25 -3.85
N THR A 105 8.47 15.22 -4.73
CA THR A 105 9.12 16.51 -4.37
C THR A 105 8.25 17.28 -3.39
N GLU A 106 6.94 17.37 -3.62
CA GLU A 106 6.00 18.02 -2.72
C GLU A 106 5.90 17.29 -1.37
N CYS A 107 5.86 15.95 -1.37
CA CYS A 107 5.93 15.17 -0.12
C CYS A 107 7.20 15.50 0.67
N TYR A 108 8.34 15.62 0.01
CA TYR A 108 9.60 16.02 0.66
C TYR A 108 9.53 17.45 1.20
N ARG A 109 8.97 18.40 0.44
CA ARG A 109 8.82 19.80 0.85
C ARG A 109 8.00 19.94 2.13
N VAL A 110 6.84 19.30 2.20
CA VAL A 110 5.93 19.43 3.35
C VAL A 110 6.41 18.69 4.61
N LEU A 111 7.26 17.67 4.46
CA LEU A 111 7.84 16.95 5.59
C LEU A 111 8.81 17.85 6.37
N LYS A 112 8.70 17.82 7.70
CA LYS A 112 9.71 18.37 8.63
C LYS A 112 11.04 17.65 8.46
N ASN A 113 12.14 18.30 8.88
CA ASN A 113 13.43 17.62 9.00
C ASN A 113 13.31 16.44 9.98
N GLY A 114 13.73 15.23 9.55
CA GLY A 114 13.53 13.98 10.28
C GLY A 114 12.11 13.41 10.17
N GLY A 115 11.26 13.99 9.30
CA GLY A 115 9.95 13.45 8.97
C GLY A 115 10.04 12.20 8.09
N THR A 116 8.96 11.42 8.05
CA THR A 116 8.91 10.10 7.41
C THR A 116 7.89 10.08 6.27
N ILE A 117 8.26 9.54 5.11
CA ILE A 117 7.30 9.14 4.09
C ILE A 117 7.08 7.62 4.13
N ILE A 118 5.82 7.21 4.05
CA ILE A 118 5.40 5.80 3.96
C ILE A 118 4.64 5.62 2.65
N ILE A 119 5.13 4.73 1.79
CA ILE A 119 4.53 4.45 0.49
C ILE A 119 4.22 2.97 0.38
N SER A 120 3.05 2.64 -0.15
CA SER A 120 2.74 1.33 -0.68
C SER A 120 2.36 1.47 -2.14
N ILE A 121 2.88 0.57 -2.97
CA ILE A 121 2.65 0.62 -4.43
C ILE A 121 2.52 -0.80 -4.99
N PRO A 122 1.56 -1.07 -5.89
CA PRO A 122 1.47 -2.35 -6.60
C PRO A 122 2.58 -2.49 -7.63
N PHE A 123 3.00 -3.75 -7.87
CA PHE A 123 3.92 -4.10 -8.97
C PHE A 123 3.32 -5.20 -9.85
N LEU A 124 3.33 -6.46 -9.45
CA LEU A 124 2.65 -7.54 -10.17
C LEU A 124 1.18 -7.62 -9.74
N PHE A 125 0.40 -6.65 -10.17
CA PHE A 125 -1.00 -6.51 -9.85
C PHE A 125 -1.78 -6.04 -11.09
N PRO A 126 -3.03 -6.48 -11.31
CA PRO A 126 -3.83 -6.07 -12.44
C PRO A 126 -3.99 -4.55 -12.55
N ILE A 127 -4.12 -4.08 -13.78
CA ILE A 127 -4.50 -2.68 -14.06
C ILE A 127 -5.88 -2.43 -13.45
N HIS A 128 -6.00 -1.38 -12.67
CA HIS A 128 -7.25 -0.97 -12.04
C HIS A 128 -7.38 0.55 -12.05
N ALA A 129 -8.51 1.04 -12.50
CA ALA A 129 -8.75 2.48 -12.59
C ALA A 129 -9.35 3.03 -11.28
N ASP A 130 -8.76 4.13 -10.75
CA ASP A 130 -9.33 4.88 -9.63
C ASP A 130 -8.76 6.32 -9.59
N PRO A 131 -9.05 7.20 -10.54
CA PRO A 131 -9.74 7.01 -11.83
C PRO A 131 -8.86 6.42 -12.93
N SER A 132 -7.54 6.46 -12.80
CA SER A 132 -6.57 6.01 -13.81
C SER A 132 -5.42 5.27 -13.14
N ASP A 133 -4.79 4.35 -13.86
CA ASP A 133 -3.66 3.56 -13.41
C ASP A 133 -2.54 3.71 -14.45
N TYR A 134 -1.49 4.46 -14.10
CA TYR A 134 -0.49 4.91 -15.07
C TYR A 134 0.76 4.05 -15.09
N GLN A 135 1.16 3.43 -13.95
CA GLN A 135 2.53 2.94 -13.87
C GLN A 135 2.79 1.88 -12.80
N ARG A 136 3.83 1.10 -13.08
CA ARG A 136 4.44 0.12 -12.18
C ARG A 136 5.95 0.29 -12.20
N TRP A 137 6.52 0.73 -11.08
CA TRP A 137 7.95 0.95 -10.98
C TRP A 137 8.65 -0.16 -10.21
N THR A 138 9.85 -0.50 -10.63
CA THR A 138 10.72 -1.42 -9.90
C THR A 138 11.27 -0.74 -8.63
N ASN A 139 11.75 -1.55 -7.69
CA ASN A 139 12.45 -1.06 -6.50
C ASN A 139 13.62 -0.11 -6.85
N HIS A 140 14.38 -0.38 -7.90
CA HIS A 140 15.49 0.49 -8.34
C HIS A 140 15.01 1.86 -8.80
N LYS A 141 13.88 1.95 -9.49
CA LYS A 141 13.32 3.24 -9.90
C LYS A 141 12.86 4.03 -8.68
N TRP A 142 12.22 3.38 -7.72
CA TRP A 142 11.80 3.99 -6.45
C TRP A 142 13.01 4.49 -5.65
N ASP A 143 14.04 3.68 -5.52
CA ASP A 143 15.28 4.06 -4.82
C ASP A 143 15.92 5.30 -5.46
N ASN A 144 16.05 5.31 -6.77
CA ASN A 144 16.65 6.42 -7.51
C ASN A 144 15.88 7.73 -7.34
N ILE A 145 14.54 7.73 -7.45
CA ILE A 145 13.75 8.96 -7.34
C ILE A 145 13.79 9.50 -5.91
N LEU A 146 13.66 8.65 -4.90
CA LEU A 146 13.71 9.08 -3.51
C LEU A 146 15.06 9.70 -3.15
N HIS A 147 16.18 9.07 -3.57
CA HIS A 147 17.50 9.63 -3.38
C HIS A 147 17.68 10.97 -4.12
N SER A 148 17.20 11.08 -5.37
CA SER A 148 17.35 12.31 -6.17
C SER A 148 16.63 13.51 -5.56
N VAL A 149 15.53 13.30 -4.85
CA VAL A 149 14.78 14.33 -4.13
C VAL A 149 15.43 14.70 -2.80
N GLY A 150 16.25 13.80 -2.22
CA GLY A 150 16.99 14.06 -0.98
C GLY A 150 16.61 13.19 0.20
N PHE A 151 15.70 12.23 0.04
CA PHE A 151 15.37 11.26 1.09
C PHE A 151 16.57 10.42 1.49
N LYS A 152 16.64 10.07 2.76
CA LYS A 152 17.68 9.24 3.39
C LYS A 152 17.06 8.00 4.01
N SER A 153 17.90 7.07 4.46
CA SER A 153 17.44 5.85 5.16
C SER A 153 16.30 5.11 4.43
N ILE A 154 16.42 5.03 3.09
CA ILE A 154 15.38 4.44 2.25
C ILE A 154 15.34 2.93 2.47
N ASN A 155 14.19 2.42 2.88
CA ASN A 155 13.94 1.01 3.11
C ASN A 155 12.79 0.54 2.22
N ILE A 156 13.11 -0.21 1.17
CA ILE A 156 12.16 -0.76 0.21
C ILE A 156 12.00 -2.25 0.45
N LYS A 157 10.84 -2.66 0.95
CA LYS A 157 10.52 -4.06 1.23
C LYS A 157 9.54 -4.60 0.18
N PRO A 158 9.83 -5.74 -0.46
CA PRO A 158 8.85 -6.40 -1.31
C PRO A 158 7.67 -6.89 -0.47
N MET A 159 6.46 -6.65 -0.95
CA MET A 159 5.22 -7.20 -0.41
C MET A 159 4.82 -8.43 -1.22
N GLY A 160 4.66 -9.57 -0.53
CA GLY A 160 4.38 -10.85 -1.17
C GLY A 160 5.54 -11.38 -2.00
N GLY A 161 5.31 -12.50 -2.66
CA GLY A 161 6.25 -13.18 -3.53
C GLY A 161 5.51 -13.97 -4.61
N PHE A 162 6.15 -14.98 -5.15
CA PHE A 162 5.61 -15.81 -6.22
C PHE A 162 4.25 -16.43 -5.86
N PHE A 163 4.16 -17.06 -4.69
CA PHE A 163 2.93 -17.73 -4.26
C PHE A 163 1.83 -16.75 -3.88
N THR A 164 2.15 -15.60 -3.32
CA THR A 164 1.17 -14.54 -3.06
C THR A 164 0.59 -14.01 -4.37
N THR A 165 1.43 -13.71 -5.35
CA THR A 165 1.01 -13.22 -6.67
C THR A 165 0.12 -14.24 -7.38
N LEU A 166 0.56 -15.51 -7.44
CA LEU A 166 -0.21 -16.60 -8.01
C LEU A 166 -1.57 -16.78 -7.30
N SER A 167 -1.56 -16.74 -5.97
CA SER A 167 -2.78 -16.94 -5.17
C SER A 167 -3.80 -15.83 -5.40
N ASP A 168 -3.37 -14.57 -5.53
CA ASP A 168 -4.30 -13.48 -5.85
C ASP A 168 -4.82 -13.58 -7.28
N MET A 169 -3.99 -13.96 -8.27
CA MET A 169 -4.46 -14.21 -9.65
C MET A 169 -5.54 -15.31 -9.68
N VAL A 170 -5.31 -16.42 -9.00
CA VAL A 170 -6.31 -17.52 -8.91
C VAL A 170 -7.56 -17.04 -8.17
N SER A 171 -7.41 -16.29 -7.09
CA SER A 171 -8.54 -15.74 -6.32
C SER A 171 -9.41 -14.79 -7.15
N MET A 172 -8.78 -13.92 -7.95
CA MET A 172 -9.48 -13.03 -8.88
C MET A 172 -10.22 -13.83 -9.94
N PHE A 173 -9.58 -14.82 -10.55
CA PHE A 173 -10.23 -15.71 -11.52
C PHE A 173 -11.46 -16.40 -10.93
N ILE A 174 -11.37 -16.96 -9.71
CA ILE A 174 -12.50 -17.60 -9.04
C ILE A 174 -13.67 -16.64 -8.86
N ASN A 175 -13.41 -15.38 -8.56
CA ASN A 175 -14.47 -14.37 -8.36
C ASN A 175 -15.23 -14.03 -9.65
N GLU A 176 -14.64 -14.22 -10.81
CA GLU A 176 -15.28 -14.03 -12.13
C GLU A 176 -16.08 -15.25 -12.61
N LEU A 177 -15.97 -16.40 -11.93
CA LEU A 177 -16.69 -17.60 -12.30
C LEU A 177 -18.20 -17.47 -12.02
N PRO A 178 -19.05 -18.23 -12.75
CA PRO A 178 -20.47 -18.38 -12.43
C PRO A 178 -20.69 -18.81 -10.98
N LEU A 179 -21.82 -18.40 -10.38
CA LEU A 179 -22.09 -18.55 -8.93
C LEU A 179 -21.79 -19.96 -8.40
N ILE A 180 -22.19 -21.01 -9.12
CA ILE A 180 -21.97 -22.39 -8.69
C ILE A 180 -20.47 -22.73 -8.59
N LEU A 181 -19.69 -22.35 -9.60
CA LEU A 181 -18.24 -22.58 -9.62
C LEU A 181 -17.50 -21.68 -8.63
N ARG A 182 -18.03 -20.47 -8.34
CA ARG A 182 -17.50 -19.57 -7.33
C ARG A 182 -17.53 -20.17 -5.92
N LEU A 183 -18.38 -21.15 -5.65
CA LEU A 183 -18.39 -21.86 -4.37
C LEU A 183 -17.09 -22.62 -4.10
N SER A 184 -16.30 -22.94 -5.15
CA SER A 184 -14.96 -23.53 -4.99
C SER A 184 -14.01 -22.63 -4.15
N ARG A 185 -14.30 -21.34 -4.03
CA ARG A 185 -13.55 -20.40 -3.16
C ARG A 185 -13.42 -20.90 -1.72
N PHE A 186 -14.44 -21.56 -1.18
CA PHE A 186 -14.43 -22.05 0.19
C PHE A 186 -13.41 -23.19 0.42
N ILE A 187 -13.00 -23.87 -0.64
CA ILE A 187 -11.95 -24.90 -0.62
C ILE A 187 -10.61 -24.31 -1.06
N LEU A 188 -10.60 -23.54 -2.15
CA LEU A 188 -9.36 -23.09 -2.76
C LEU A 188 -8.67 -21.98 -1.95
N ILE A 189 -9.41 -21.00 -1.39
CA ILE A 189 -8.79 -19.90 -0.61
C ILE A 189 -8.03 -20.41 0.62
N PRO A 190 -8.52 -21.38 1.42
CA PRO A 190 -7.70 -21.99 2.47
C PRO A 190 -6.40 -22.64 1.95
N ILE A 191 -6.44 -23.34 0.82
CA ILE A 191 -5.26 -23.96 0.20
C ILE A 191 -4.28 -22.86 -0.25
N LEU A 192 -4.76 -21.85 -0.95
CA LEU A 192 -3.96 -20.69 -1.37
C LEU A 192 -3.34 -19.97 -0.17
N SER A 193 -4.08 -19.86 0.94
CA SER A 193 -3.56 -19.27 2.20
C SER A 193 -2.38 -20.05 2.78
N LEU A 194 -2.32 -21.36 2.57
CA LEU A 194 -1.16 -22.17 2.95
C LEU A 194 0.00 -21.96 1.97
N LEU A 195 -0.28 -21.90 0.66
CA LEU A 195 0.75 -21.65 -0.35
C LEU A 195 1.46 -20.31 -0.16
N VAL A 196 0.73 -19.24 0.17
CA VAL A 196 1.31 -17.92 0.46
C VAL A 196 2.38 -17.99 1.56
N ARG A 197 2.28 -18.90 2.53
CA ARG A 197 3.31 -19.07 3.58
C ARG A 197 4.65 -19.52 3.03
N LEU A 198 4.68 -20.17 1.85
CA LEU A 198 5.92 -20.62 1.22
C LEU A 198 6.82 -19.45 0.81
N ASP A 199 6.25 -18.27 0.52
CA ASP A 199 7.04 -17.06 0.20
C ASP A 199 8.00 -16.66 1.33
N ASN A 200 7.69 -17.05 2.57
CA ASN A 200 8.55 -16.79 3.72
C ASN A 200 9.62 -17.86 3.98
N THR A 201 9.61 -18.95 3.23
CA THR A 201 10.58 -20.04 3.38
C THR A 201 11.92 -19.72 2.74
N LYS A 202 12.99 -20.36 3.22
CA LYS A 202 14.32 -20.28 2.60
C LYS A 202 14.32 -20.78 1.16
N LEU A 203 13.45 -21.73 0.82
CA LEU A 203 13.29 -22.25 -0.53
C LEU A 203 12.95 -21.14 -1.54
N VAL A 204 12.02 -20.25 -1.20
CA VAL A 204 11.63 -19.15 -2.09
C VAL A 204 12.58 -17.98 -1.98
N LYS A 205 12.95 -17.58 -0.76
CA LYS A 205 13.82 -16.40 -0.52
C LYS A 205 15.20 -16.56 -1.14
N ASN A 206 15.75 -17.77 -1.14
CA ASN A 206 17.08 -18.05 -1.71
C ASN A 206 17.02 -18.48 -3.18
N ASN A 207 15.82 -18.64 -3.76
CA ASN A 207 15.70 -19.02 -5.17
C ASN A 207 15.78 -17.78 -6.07
N ASN A 208 16.78 -17.77 -6.98
CA ASN A 208 17.06 -16.64 -7.88
C ASN A 208 15.91 -16.28 -8.84
N THR A 209 14.91 -17.12 -9.00
CA THR A 209 13.76 -16.87 -9.85
C THR A 209 12.54 -16.51 -9.01
N LEU A 210 12.18 -17.35 -8.02
CA LEU A 210 10.95 -17.20 -7.25
C LEU A 210 10.92 -15.94 -6.39
N ASN A 211 12.08 -15.43 -5.95
CA ASN A 211 12.18 -14.19 -5.17
C ASN A 211 11.99 -12.90 -6.01
N LYS A 212 11.83 -13.02 -7.34
CA LYS A 212 11.69 -11.89 -8.28
C LYS A 212 10.23 -11.56 -8.64
N PHE A 213 9.27 -12.08 -7.91
CA PHE A 213 7.83 -11.86 -8.16
C PHE A 213 7.14 -11.07 -7.03
N PRO A 214 7.65 -9.88 -6.65
CA PRO A 214 6.96 -9.07 -5.65
C PRO A 214 5.61 -8.60 -6.21
N GLN A 215 4.58 -8.67 -5.41
CA GLN A 215 3.26 -8.17 -5.78
C GLN A 215 3.17 -6.65 -5.66
N GLY A 216 4.04 -6.07 -4.87
CA GLY A 216 4.19 -4.64 -4.65
C GLY A 216 5.38 -4.33 -3.76
N TYR A 217 5.51 -3.08 -3.38
CA TYR A 217 6.55 -2.61 -2.48
C TYR A 217 5.94 -1.80 -1.33
N PHE A 218 6.53 -1.94 -0.15
CA PHE A 218 6.30 -1.08 1.00
C PHE A 218 7.60 -0.33 1.29
N ILE A 219 7.51 1.00 1.30
CA ILE A 219 8.68 1.88 1.33
C ILE A 219 8.54 2.81 2.52
N ILE A 220 9.63 2.95 3.28
CA ILE A 220 9.77 3.96 4.33
C ILE A 220 11.07 4.71 4.04
N ALA A 221 10.99 6.04 4.05
CA ALA A 221 12.17 6.88 3.89
C ALA A 221 12.06 8.13 4.78
N ASN A 222 13.21 8.72 5.15
CA ASN A 222 13.28 9.89 6.02
C ASN A 222 13.85 11.10 5.26
N LYS A 223 13.32 12.29 5.58
CA LYS A 223 13.87 13.59 5.16
C LYS A 223 15.10 13.97 5.97
#